data_d6255c6fe9a3e380919ccb40fc748834
#
_entry.id   d6255c6fe9a3e380919ccb40fc748834
#
_cell.length_a   1.000
_cell.length_b   1.000
_cell.length_c   1.000
_cell.angle_alpha   90.00
_cell.angle_beta   90.00
_cell.angle_gamma   90.00
#
_symmetry.space_group_name_H-M   'P 1'
#
loop_
_entity.id
_entity.type
_entity.pdbx_description
1 polymer ?
#
loop_
_entity_poly.entity_id
_entity_poly.type
_entity_poly.pdbx_seq_one_letter_code
_entity_poly.pdbx_strand_id
1 'polypeptide(L)'
;MQSSFPSGADACGHLPPDPDDAPLSDELALVVAGARRRAVRDGDRQVDSAHLLHSLLETDPDVRAAFADGGQVARLLGYLVQRSIGYGLQWQGTVEDSGAVPVVRGGVPGWSPAAAAAMEAGTRRAAGRGDERARGVDVLAALAGDGESRAVEVLGRVGVDVEGLRQRLN
;
A
#
# COMPACT_ATOMS: atom_id res chain seq x y z
N MET A 1 -46.00 -37.67 -1.21
CA MET A 1 -44.72 -37.47 -0.49
C MET A 1 -43.81 -36.74 -1.43
N GLN A 2 -43.74 -35.42 -1.33
CA GLN A 2 -42.83 -34.60 -2.10
C GLN A 2 -41.69 -34.13 -1.16
N SER A 3 -40.49 -34.66 -1.39
CA SER A 3 -39.31 -34.25 -0.67
C SER A 3 -38.72 -33.02 -1.38
N SER A 4 -38.93 -31.85 -0.78
CA SER A 4 -38.25 -30.62 -1.19
C SER A 4 -36.82 -30.64 -0.67
N PHE A 5 -35.85 -30.68 -1.59
CA PHE A 5 -34.47 -30.41 -1.27
C PHE A 5 -34.26 -28.87 -1.21
N PRO A 6 -33.67 -28.34 -0.16
CA PRO A 6 -33.25 -26.95 -0.17
C PRO A 6 -32.08 -26.79 -1.13
N SER A 7 -32.30 -25.94 -2.13
CA SER A 7 -31.26 -25.45 -3.03
C SER A 7 -30.21 -24.73 -2.20
N GLY A 8 -29.01 -25.28 -2.12
CA GLY A 8 -27.84 -24.59 -1.56
C GLY A 8 -27.39 -23.51 -2.54
N ALA A 9 -27.87 -22.30 -2.31
CA ALA A 9 -27.43 -21.13 -3.02
C ALA A 9 -26.18 -20.53 -2.33
N ASP A 10 -25.15 -20.41 -3.12
CA ASP A 10 -24.18 -19.31 -3.11
C ASP A 10 -23.33 -19.09 -1.88
N ALA A 11 -22.35 -19.97 -1.68
CA ALA A 11 -21.07 -19.55 -1.17
C ALA A 11 -20.19 -19.10 -2.36
N CYS A 12 -20.61 -18.08 -3.11
CA CYS A 12 -19.68 -17.28 -3.88
C CYS A 12 -18.80 -16.56 -2.89
N GLY A 13 -17.62 -17.12 -2.62
CA GLY A 13 -16.56 -16.42 -1.93
C GLY A 13 -16.26 -15.14 -2.69
N HIS A 14 -16.76 -14.03 -2.17
CA HIS A 14 -16.44 -12.71 -2.68
C HIS A 14 -14.93 -12.53 -2.48
N LEU A 15 -14.15 -12.79 -3.53
CA LEU A 15 -12.75 -12.35 -3.53
C LEU A 15 -12.77 -10.83 -3.31
N PRO A 16 -11.93 -10.32 -2.40
CA PRO A 16 -11.79 -8.89 -2.26
C PRO A 16 -11.47 -8.29 -3.63
N PRO A 17 -12.06 -7.13 -3.97
CA PRO A 17 -11.80 -6.47 -5.24
C PRO A 17 -10.30 -6.27 -5.40
N ASP A 18 -9.79 -6.53 -6.62
CA ASP A 18 -8.39 -6.24 -6.94
C ASP A 18 -8.13 -4.75 -6.64
N PRO A 19 -7.05 -4.39 -5.94
CA PRO A 19 -6.68 -3.00 -5.75
C PRO A 19 -6.66 -2.18 -7.05
N ASP A 20 -6.48 -2.84 -8.18
CA ASP A 20 -6.49 -2.21 -9.50
C ASP A 20 -7.91 -1.82 -9.98
N ASP A 21 -8.95 -2.45 -9.44
CA ASP A 21 -10.34 -2.16 -9.80
C ASP A 21 -10.98 -1.11 -8.87
N ALA A 22 -10.24 -0.63 -7.87
CA ALA A 22 -10.75 0.35 -6.93
C ALA A 22 -10.94 1.73 -7.59
N PRO A 23 -11.94 2.54 -7.18
CA PRO A 23 -12.08 3.91 -7.64
C PRO A 23 -10.99 4.78 -7.02
N LEU A 24 -9.95 5.09 -7.80
CA LEU A 24 -8.80 5.87 -7.41
C LEU A 24 -8.85 7.28 -8.00
N SER A 25 -8.31 8.27 -7.29
CA SER A 25 -7.99 9.56 -7.90
C SER A 25 -6.91 9.40 -8.98
N ASP A 26 -6.80 10.37 -9.88
CA ASP A 26 -5.81 10.31 -10.96
C ASP A 26 -4.38 10.26 -10.39
N GLU A 27 -4.12 11.02 -9.32
CA GLU A 27 -2.84 11.02 -8.61
C GLU A 27 -2.56 9.64 -7.97
N LEU A 28 -3.55 9.03 -7.33
CA LEU A 28 -3.37 7.72 -6.73
C LEU A 28 -3.17 6.62 -7.78
N ALA A 29 -3.82 6.73 -8.93
CA ALA A 29 -3.56 5.83 -10.07
C ALA A 29 -2.10 5.93 -10.55
N LEU A 30 -1.53 7.14 -10.59
CA LEU A 30 -0.11 7.34 -10.91
C LEU A 30 0.80 6.76 -9.83
N VAL A 31 0.43 6.88 -8.56
CA VAL A 31 1.14 6.24 -7.43
C VAL A 31 1.20 4.73 -7.59
N VAL A 32 0.08 4.09 -7.88
CA VAL A 32 -0.01 2.64 -8.10
C VAL A 32 0.89 2.20 -9.25
N ALA A 33 0.80 2.89 -10.39
CA ALA A 33 1.66 2.61 -11.54
C ALA A 33 3.15 2.80 -11.20
N GLY A 34 3.49 3.81 -10.42
CA GLY A 34 4.85 4.07 -9.93
C GLY A 34 5.37 2.95 -9.01
N ALA A 35 4.56 2.51 -8.06
CA ALA A 35 4.90 1.42 -7.16
C ALA A 35 5.18 0.11 -7.91
N ARG A 36 4.38 -0.23 -8.91
CA ARG A 36 4.59 -1.40 -9.78
C ARG A 36 5.89 -1.31 -10.57
N ARG A 37 6.16 -0.16 -11.20
CA ARG A 37 7.42 0.04 -11.95
C ARG A 37 8.65 -0.12 -11.04
N ARG A 38 8.56 0.33 -9.78
CA ARG A 38 9.64 0.16 -8.80
C ARG A 38 9.86 -1.29 -8.46
N ALA A 39 8.81 -2.02 -8.12
CA ALA A 39 8.93 -3.44 -7.80
C ALA A 39 9.57 -4.23 -8.95
N VAL A 40 9.17 -3.96 -10.19
CA VAL A 40 9.78 -4.58 -11.40
C VAL A 40 11.26 -4.21 -11.53
N ARG A 41 11.59 -2.93 -11.39
CA ARG A 41 12.98 -2.46 -11.51
C ARG A 41 13.89 -3.04 -10.43
N ASP A 42 13.36 -3.15 -9.21
CA ASP A 42 14.12 -3.63 -8.06
C ASP A 42 14.21 -5.18 -8.05
N GLY A 43 13.50 -5.86 -8.97
CA GLY A 43 13.47 -7.31 -9.05
C GLY A 43 12.68 -7.97 -7.91
N ASP A 44 11.81 -7.21 -7.26
CA ASP A 44 11.00 -7.69 -6.15
C ASP A 44 9.83 -8.55 -6.63
N ARG A 45 9.49 -9.57 -5.83
CA ARG A 45 8.44 -10.54 -6.17
C ARG A 45 7.03 -9.98 -6.01
N GLN A 46 6.90 -8.88 -5.29
CA GLN A 46 5.61 -8.25 -4.99
C GLN A 46 5.76 -6.73 -4.87
N VAL A 47 4.65 -6.03 -5.07
CA VAL A 47 4.53 -4.61 -4.72
C VAL A 47 4.22 -4.54 -3.24
N ASP A 48 5.18 -4.13 -2.43
CA ASP A 48 5.06 -4.05 -0.99
C ASP A 48 4.65 -2.65 -0.50
N SER A 49 4.40 -2.53 0.80
CA SER A 49 4.04 -1.25 1.41
C SER A 49 5.13 -0.18 1.29
N ALA A 50 6.40 -0.57 1.21
CA ALA A 50 7.50 0.37 1.00
C ALA A 50 7.55 0.92 -0.44
N HIS A 51 7.26 0.11 -1.45
CA HIS A 51 7.09 0.59 -2.83
C HIS A 51 5.95 1.60 -2.92
N LEU A 52 4.84 1.31 -2.23
CA LEU A 52 3.67 2.17 -2.20
C LEU A 52 3.99 3.50 -1.50
N LEU A 53 4.62 3.46 -0.31
CA LEU A 53 5.07 4.66 0.41
C LEU A 53 6.01 5.52 -0.44
N HIS A 54 6.98 4.89 -1.12
CA HIS A 54 7.94 5.59 -1.98
C HIS A 54 7.22 6.34 -3.10
N SER A 55 6.32 5.66 -3.81
CA SER A 55 5.57 6.27 -4.91
C SER A 55 4.63 7.37 -4.43
N LEU A 56 3.99 7.22 -3.27
CA LEU A 56 3.18 8.26 -2.62
C LEU A 56 4.01 9.53 -2.39
N LEU A 57 5.19 9.40 -1.79
CA LEU A 57 6.07 10.53 -1.48
C LEU A 57 6.59 11.25 -2.74
N GLU A 58 6.83 10.53 -3.83
CA GLU A 58 7.32 11.14 -5.07
C GLU A 58 6.23 11.86 -5.85
N THR A 59 5.03 11.27 -5.89
CA THR A 59 3.98 11.66 -6.83
C THR A 59 2.99 12.64 -6.22
N ASP A 60 2.64 12.48 -4.93
CA ASP A 60 1.51 13.17 -4.33
C ASP A 60 1.98 14.29 -3.38
N PRO A 61 1.73 15.57 -3.73
CA PRO A 61 2.10 16.70 -2.88
C PRO A 61 1.29 16.75 -1.57
N ASP A 62 0.05 16.27 -1.54
CA ASP A 62 -0.79 16.26 -0.32
C ASP A 62 -0.24 15.24 0.67
N VAL A 63 0.29 14.13 0.20
CA VAL A 63 1.00 13.16 1.03
C VAL A 63 2.25 13.79 1.66
N ARG A 64 3.05 14.52 0.89
CA ARG A 64 4.24 15.21 1.43
C ARG A 64 3.86 16.25 2.47
N ALA A 65 2.75 16.97 2.25
CA ALA A 65 2.27 17.99 3.16
C ALA A 65 1.78 17.44 4.53
N ALA A 66 1.48 16.14 4.60
CA ALA A 66 1.09 15.49 5.85
C ALA A 66 2.26 15.30 6.84
N PHE A 67 3.50 15.38 6.36
CA PHE A 67 4.69 15.27 7.22
C PHE A 67 5.01 16.60 7.92
N ALA A 68 5.67 16.52 9.07
CA ALA A 68 5.93 17.69 9.91
C ALA A 68 6.85 18.71 9.23
N ASP A 69 7.80 18.24 8.43
CA ASP A 69 8.71 19.08 7.67
C ASP A 69 9.23 18.41 6.39
N GLY A 70 9.69 19.22 5.43
CA GLY A 70 10.27 18.74 4.18
C GLY A 70 11.56 17.95 4.36
N GLY A 71 12.28 18.16 5.45
CA GLY A 71 13.48 17.41 5.79
C GLY A 71 13.17 15.94 6.11
N GLN A 72 12.03 15.65 6.74
CA GLN A 72 11.57 14.27 6.94
C GLN A 72 11.31 13.57 5.59
N VAL A 73 10.61 14.25 4.68
CA VAL A 73 10.33 13.70 3.34
C VAL A 73 11.63 13.42 2.58
N ALA A 74 12.59 14.34 2.62
CA ALA A 74 13.89 14.16 1.96
C ALA A 74 14.65 12.95 2.53
N ARG A 75 14.68 12.79 3.86
CA ARG A 75 15.31 11.62 4.50
C ARG A 75 14.63 10.31 4.15
N LEU A 76 13.28 10.31 4.10
CA LEU A 76 12.51 9.13 3.70
C LEU A 76 12.83 8.73 2.26
N LEU A 77 12.80 9.68 1.33
CA LEU A 77 13.13 9.41 -0.07
C LEU A 77 14.56 8.94 -0.22
N GLY A 78 15.53 9.55 0.48
CA GLY A 78 16.92 9.11 0.48
C GLY A 78 17.08 7.68 0.98
N TYR A 79 16.43 7.31 2.08
CA TYR A 79 16.44 5.95 2.60
C TYR A 79 15.83 4.93 1.63
N LEU A 80 14.69 5.26 1.04
CA LEU A 80 13.99 4.39 0.10
C LEU A 80 14.79 4.20 -1.20
N VAL A 81 15.48 5.23 -1.69
CA VAL A 81 16.39 5.12 -2.84
C VAL A 81 17.58 4.23 -2.50
N GLN A 82 18.19 4.39 -1.35
CA GLN A 82 19.30 3.54 -0.91
C GLN A 82 18.87 2.07 -0.80
N ARG A 83 17.67 1.82 -0.33
CA ARG A 83 17.09 0.47 -0.32
C ARG A 83 16.98 -0.11 -1.73
N SER A 84 16.47 0.65 -2.68
CA SER A 84 16.32 0.22 -4.08
C SER A 84 17.63 -0.15 -4.77
N ILE A 85 18.73 0.51 -4.43
CA ILE A 85 20.04 0.25 -5.04
C ILE A 85 20.91 -0.74 -4.24
N GLY A 86 20.35 -1.37 -3.24
CA GLY A 86 21.01 -2.47 -2.53
C GLY A 86 21.74 -2.10 -1.24
N TYR A 87 21.65 -0.88 -0.78
CA TYR A 87 22.20 -0.49 0.53
C TYR A 87 21.13 -0.67 1.62
N GLY A 88 21.41 -1.48 2.64
CA GLY A 88 20.49 -1.68 3.77
C GLY A 88 19.49 -2.83 3.62
N LEU A 89 19.87 -3.89 3.04
CA LEU A 89 19.19 -5.01 2.41
C LEU A 89 18.53 -6.04 3.30
N GLN A 90 17.89 -5.69 4.38
CA GLN A 90 17.17 -6.67 5.18
C GLN A 90 16.00 -7.34 4.42
N TRP A 91 15.54 -6.72 3.31
CA TRP A 91 14.36 -7.20 2.60
C TRP A 91 14.62 -7.74 1.19
N GLN A 92 15.86 -7.64 0.70
CA GLN A 92 16.16 -8.12 -0.66
C GLN A 92 15.85 -9.62 -0.78
N GLY A 93 14.98 -9.95 -1.72
CA GLY A 93 14.55 -11.32 -1.94
C GLY A 93 13.54 -11.87 -0.93
N THR A 94 13.14 -11.11 0.09
CA THR A 94 12.08 -11.48 1.02
C THR A 94 10.73 -10.91 0.58
N VAL A 95 9.65 -11.54 1.02
CA VAL A 95 8.29 -11.04 0.83
C VAL A 95 7.78 -10.42 2.13
N GLU A 96 7.02 -9.35 2.03
CA GLU A 96 6.31 -8.76 3.15
C GLU A 96 5.22 -9.74 3.60
N ASP A 97 5.00 -9.86 4.91
CA ASP A 97 4.14 -10.87 5.52
C ASP A 97 4.60 -12.30 5.19
N SER A 98 5.67 -12.74 5.85
CA SER A 98 6.27 -14.06 5.68
C SER A 98 5.23 -15.17 5.82
N GLY A 99 5.00 -15.93 4.74
CA GLY A 99 3.99 -17.00 4.64
C GLY A 99 2.92 -16.75 3.59
N ALA A 100 2.77 -15.52 3.08
CA ALA A 100 1.92 -15.25 1.94
C ALA A 100 2.61 -15.65 0.62
N VAL A 101 1.90 -16.37 -0.24
CA VAL A 101 2.40 -16.70 -1.57
C VAL A 101 2.22 -15.48 -2.49
N PRO A 102 3.30 -14.94 -3.09
CA PRO A 102 3.18 -13.82 -4.02
C PRO A 102 2.31 -14.22 -5.22
N VAL A 103 1.30 -13.44 -5.51
CA VAL A 103 0.50 -13.62 -6.72
C VAL A 103 1.19 -12.88 -7.86
N VAL A 104 1.79 -13.63 -8.77
CA VAL A 104 2.38 -13.07 -10.00
C VAL A 104 1.39 -13.30 -11.13
N ARG A 105 0.83 -12.24 -11.67
CA ARG A 105 -0.04 -12.30 -12.85
C ARG A 105 0.74 -11.81 -14.07
N GLY A 106 0.96 -12.68 -15.04
CA GLY A 106 1.55 -12.30 -16.33
C GLY A 106 2.93 -11.64 -16.24
N GLY A 107 3.78 -12.04 -15.29
CA GLY A 107 5.12 -11.46 -15.11
C GLY A 107 5.15 -10.10 -14.37
N VAL A 108 4.00 -9.57 -13.96
CA VAL A 108 3.87 -8.36 -13.14
C VAL A 108 3.79 -8.77 -11.67
N PRO A 109 4.61 -8.16 -10.77
CA PRO A 109 4.52 -8.44 -9.35
C PRO A 109 3.10 -8.20 -8.81
N GLY A 110 2.58 -9.15 -8.03
CA GLY A 110 1.33 -8.98 -7.28
C GLY A 110 1.52 -8.06 -6.08
N TRP A 111 0.43 -7.70 -5.43
CA TRP A 111 0.45 -6.92 -4.20
C TRP A 111 0.85 -7.78 -2.99
N SER A 112 1.63 -7.22 -2.07
CA SER A 112 1.77 -7.82 -0.74
C SER A 112 0.44 -7.71 0.01
N PRO A 113 0.16 -8.62 0.98
CA PRO A 113 -1.04 -8.51 1.81
C PRO A 113 -1.17 -7.15 2.51
N ALA A 114 -0.07 -6.60 3.04
CA ALA A 114 -0.06 -5.30 3.69
C ALA A 114 -0.37 -4.15 2.71
N ALA A 115 0.22 -4.17 1.52
CA ALA A 115 -0.05 -3.15 0.50
C ALA A 115 -1.50 -3.24 -0.03
N ALA A 116 -2.00 -4.45 -0.28
CA ALA A 116 -3.39 -4.66 -0.68
C ALA A 116 -4.37 -4.20 0.40
N ALA A 117 -4.12 -4.54 1.66
CA ALA A 117 -4.93 -4.09 2.79
C ALA A 117 -4.93 -2.56 2.94
N ALA A 118 -3.79 -1.90 2.72
CA ALA A 118 -3.71 -0.45 2.76
C ALA A 118 -4.53 0.22 1.65
N MET A 119 -4.51 -0.32 0.44
CA MET A 119 -5.34 0.16 -0.67
C MET A 119 -6.83 0.00 -0.38
N GLU A 120 -7.24 -1.16 0.10
CA GLU A 120 -8.62 -1.43 0.49
C GLU A 120 -9.09 -0.51 1.63
N ALA A 121 -8.27 -0.36 2.68
CA ALA A 121 -8.58 0.52 3.80
C ALA A 121 -8.65 2.00 3.37
N GLY A 122 -7.79 2.43 2.45
CA GLY A 122 -7.83 3.77 1.86
C GLY A 122 -9.14 4.01 1.11
N THR A 123 -9.58 3.04 0.32
CA THR A 123 -10.86 3.11 -0.41
C THR A 123 -12.05 3.18 0.55
N ARG A 124 -12.08 2.34 1.59
CA ARG A 124 -13.13 2.40 2.64
C ARG A 124 -13.14 3.74 3.36
N ARG A 125 -11.98 4.30 3.64
CA ARG A 125 -11.85 5.61 4.29
C ARG A 125 -12.46 6.73 3.44
N ALA A 126 -12.17 6.76 2.15
CA ALA A 126 -12.76 7.72 1.21
C ALA A 126 -14.28 7.56 1.14
N ALA A 127 -14.78 6.35 0.99
CA ALA A 127 -16.21 6.05 0.98
C ALA A 127 -16.90 6.48 2.28
N GLY A 128 -16.26 6.28 3.43
CA GLY A 128 -16.77 6.71 4.74
C GLY A 128 -16.94 8.23 4.89
N ARG A 129 -16.19 9.02 4.11
CA ARG A 129 -16.36 10.48 4.03
C ARG A 129 -17.35 10.91 2.94
N GLY A 130 -17.84 9.98 2.12
CA GLY A 130 -18.69 10.28 0.96
C GLY A 130 -17.88 10.67 -0.29
N ASP A 131 -16.56 10.44 -0.31
CA ASP A 131 -15.74 10.66 -1.48
C ASP A 131 -15.91 9.50 -2.48
N GLU A 132 -16.05 9.82 -3.76
CA GLU A 132 -16.20 8.81 -4.82
C GLU A 132 -14.89 8.07 -5.12
N ARG A 133 -13.74 8.69 -4.82
CA ARG A 133 -12.41 8.17 -5.15
C ARG A 133 -11.46 8.29 -3.97
N ALA A 134 -10.67 7.25 -3.75
CA ALA A 134 -9.60 7.28 -2.77
C ALA A 134 -8.43 8.16 -3.24
N ARG A 135 -7.82 8.87 -2.30
CA ARG A 135 -6.65 9.74 -2.51
C ARG A 135 -5.40 9.15 -1.83
N GLY A 136 -4.22 9.65 -2.19
CA GLY A 136 -2.96 9.19 -1.60
C GLY A 136 -2.91 9.32 -0.08
N VAL A 137 -3.48 10.37 0.48
CA VAL A 137 -3.55 10.56 1.94
C VAL A 137 -4.40 9.50 2.66
N ASP A 138 -5.39 8.91 1.98
CA ASP A 138 -6.19 7.82 2.54
C ASP A 138 -5.36 6.54 2.65
N VAL A 139 -4.56 6.26 1.64
CA VAL A 139 -3.65 5.12 1.63
C VAL A 139 -2.50 5.33 2.62
N LEU A 140 -1.95 6.55 2.71
CA LEU A 140 -0.93 6.88 3.71
C LEU A 140 -1.45 6.67 5.13
N ALA A 141 -2.69 7.07 5.42
CA ALA A 141 -3.31 6.84 6.74
C ALA A 141 -3.42 5.35 7.06
N ALA A 142 -3.80 4.53 6.08
CA ALA A 142 -3.87 3.08 6.23
C ALA A 142 -2.49 2.46 6.46
N LEU A 143 -1.47 2.87 5.69
CA LEU A 143 -0.09 2.42 5.87
C LEU A 143 0.44 2.77 7.26
N ALA A 144 0.23 3.99 7.73
CA ALA A 144 0.65 4.43 9.05
C ALA A 144 -0.09 3.69 10.20
N GLY A 145 -1.24 3.11 9.91
CA GLY A 145 -2.03 2.32 10.84
C GLY A 145 -1.57 0.88 11.01
N ASP A 146 -0.80 0.34 10.07
CA ASP A 146 -0.30 -1.05 10.09
C ASP A 146 1.13 -1.10 10.64
N GLY A 147 1.23 -1.32 11.97
CA GLY A 147 2.51 -1.32 12.69
C GLY A 147 3.51 -2.41 12.25
N GLU A 148 3.05 -3.45 11.58
CA GLU A 148 3.88 -4.56 11.09
C GLU A 148 4.35 -4.36 9.65
N SER A 149 3.87 -3.33 8.96
CA SER A 149 4.23 -3.08 7.57
C SER A 149 5.65 -2.53 7.40
N ARG A 150 6.26 -2.82 6.26
CA ARG A 150 7.55 -2.22 5.86
C ARG A 150 7.50 -0.71 5.79
N ALA A 151 6.35 -0.15 5.41
CA ALA A 151 6.16 1.30 5.40
C ALA A 151 6.38 1.90 6.79
N VAL A 152 5.78 1.34 7.84
CA VAL A 152 5.97 1.82 9.22
C VAL A 152 7.40 1.58 9.70
N GLU A 153 8.02 0.46 9.34
CA GLU A 153 9.44 0.23 9.64
C GLU A 153 10.32 1.34 9.04
N VAL A 154 10.09 1.71 7.77
CA VAL A 154 10.82 2.80 7.10
C VAL A 154 10.59 4.14 7.80
N LEU A 155 9.33 4.46 8.12
CA LEU A 155 9.00 5.68 8.85
C LEU A 155 9.75 5.77 10.19
N GLY A 156 9.76 4.69 10.96
CA GLY A 156 10.46 4.61 12.24
C GLY A 156 11.98 4.71 12.11
N ARG A 157 12.56 4.08 11.09
CA ARG A 157 14.02 4.14 10.82
C ARG A 157 14.50 5.55 10.53
N VAL A 158 13.69 6.38 9.94
CA VAL A 158 14.01 7.78 9.61
C VAL A 158 13.60 8.74 10.73
N GLY A 159 13.02 8.23 11.81
CA GLY A 159 12.64 9.03 12.98
C GLY A 159 11.35 9.82 12.78
N VAL A 160 10.44 9.34 11.95
CA VAL A 160 9.09 9.93 11.83
C VAL A 160 8.25 9.55 13.05
N ASP A 161 7.62 10.53 13.67
CA ASP A 161 6.57 10.29 14.66
C ASP A 161 5.31 9.78 13.95
N VAL A 162 5.17 8.45 13.91
CA VAL A 162 4.07 7.76 13.23
C VAL A 162 2.72 8.10 13.87
N GLU A 163 2.67 8.21 15.19
CA GLU A 163 1.43 8.57 15.87
C GLU A 163 1.01 10.00 15.57
N GLY A 164 1.94 10.93 15.60
CA GLY A 164 1.68 12.32 15.19
C GLY A 164 1.27 12.42 13.71
N LEU A 165 1.84 11.59 12.83
CA LEU A 165 1.42 11.49 11.44
C LEU A 165 -0.03 10.99 11.32
N ARG A 166 -0.38 9.94 12.06
CA ARG A 166 -1.75 9.40 12.08
C ARG A 166 -2.77 10.44 12.54
N GLN A 167 -2.44 11.21 13.57
CA GLN A 167 -3.31 12.29 14.07
C GLN A 167 -3.54 13.39 13.02
N ARG A 168 -2.52 13.74 12.25
CA ARG A 168 -2.66 14.73 11.16
C ARG A 168 -3.47 14.22 9.96
N LEU A 169 -3.55 12.91 9.79
CA LEU A 169 -4.30 12.28 8.69
C LEU A 169 -5.76 11.96 9.05
N ASN A 170 -6.15 12.06 10.32
CA ASN A 170 -7.51 11.86 10.80
C ASN A 170 -8.27 13.18 10.85
#